data_facd6fae81352c20642b8fe4a1aaccb2
#
_entry.id   facd6fae81352c20642b8fe4a1aaccb2
#
_cell.length_a   1.000
_cell.length_b   1.000
_cell.length_c   1.000
_cell.angle_alpha   90.00
_cell.angle_beta   90.00
_cell.angle_gamma   90.00
#
_symmetry.space_group_name_H-M   'P 1'
#
loop_
_entity.id
_entity.type
_entity.pdbx_description
1 polymer ?
#
loop_
_entity_poly.entity_id
_entity_poly.type
_entity_poly.pdbx_seq_one_letter_code
_entity_poly.pdbx_strand_id
1 'polypeptide(L)'
;MPSFQRVLSLILLGGLAAGCVSGVDSGRYGIEAVGRQIDVCHGYSCKYRSKLTLGAADTRRFASILAAGQKSPQAERAAIARAVSYFESRTRAVTGVRDEPQSKFGASGVRGQMDCVDESTNTRALLLYLEKRRLLRHHTVARNASRGFFLDGRYLHNTAVIRDARGVKWAVDSWYAPMGGAPDILPLSQWMPRGFLSSGALN
;
A
#
# COMPACT_ATOMS: atom_id res chain seq x y z
N MET A 1 41.59 8.71 61.83
CA MET A 1 40.16 8.63 61.43
C MET A 1 40.08 8.94 59.97
N PRO A 2 39.83 7.95 59.07
CA PRO A 2 39.72 8.23 57.65
C PRO A 2 38.26 8.40 57.24
N SER A 3 38.05 9.47 56.48
CA SER A 3 36.79 9.88 55.88
C SER A 3 36.47 8.99 54.66
N PHE A 4 35.28 8.37 54.68
CA PHE A 4 34.73 7.56 53.57
C PHE A 4 34.16 8.47 52.50
N GLN A 5 34.80 8.57 51.36
CA GLN A 5 34.26 9.19 50.14
C GLN A 5 33.42 8.17 49.39
N ARG A 6 32.12 8.37 49.38
CA ARG A 6 31.18 7.59 48.56
C ARG A 6 31.23 8.11 47.12
N VAL A 7 31.74 7.26 46.22
CA VAL A 7 31.64 7.45 44.76
C VAL A 7 30.26 7.04 44.32
N LEU A 8 29.46 8.01 43.87
CA LEU A 8 28.13 7.79 43.31
C LEU A 8 28.27 7.54 41.80
N SER A 9 28.22 6.29 41.40
CA SER A 9 28.20 5.92 39.99
C SER A 9 26.82 6.21 39.39
N LEU A 10 26.73 7.23 38.56
CA LEU A 10 25.57 7.47 37.71
C LEU A 10 25.60 6.47 36.55
N ILE A 11 24.71 5.51 36.57
CA ILE A 11 24.42 4.66 35.43
C ILE A 11 23.46 5.43 34.53
N LEU A 12 23.95 5.94 33.38
CA LEU A 12 23.13 6.44 32.29
C LEU A 12 22.48 5.26 31.61
N LEU A 13 21.21 4.99 31.91
CA LEU A 13 20.38 4.13 31.08
C LEU A 13 20.02 4.88 29.78
N GLY A 14 20.80 4.62 28.73
CA GLY A 14 20.43 5.00 27.37
C GLY A 14 19.20 4.20 26.93
N GLY A 15 18.02 4.78 27.06
CA GLY A 15 16.80 4.23 26.49
C GLY A 15 16.87 4.24 24.97
N LEU A 16 17.05 3.07 24.35
CA LEU A 16 16.79 2.85 22.93
C LEU A 16 15.30 3.07 22.68
N ALA A 17 14.94 4.27 22.28
CA ALA A 17 13.64 4.55 21.72
C ALA A 17 13.54 3.83 20.38
N ALA A 18 13.05 2.59 20.39
CA ALA A 18 12.58 1.92 19.19
C ALA A 18 11.42 2.75 18.64
N GLY A 19 11.72 3.60 17.66
CA GLY A 19 10.73 4.38 16.95
C GLY A 19 9.72 3.44 16.33
N CYS A 20 8.55 3.33 16.92
CA CYS A 20 7.41 2.70 16.29
C CYS A 20 7.10 3.48 15.02
N VAL A 21 7.50 2.94 13.86
CA VAL A 21 7.00 3.39 12.57
C VAL A 21 5.50 3.07 12.59
N SER A 22 4.70 4.08 12.90
CA SER A 22 3.24 3.98 12.88
C SER A 22 2.81 3.80 11.43
N GLY A 23 2.68 2.53 11.00
CA GLY A 23 2.00 2.24 9.73
C GLY A 23 0.61 2.85 9.81
N VAL A 24 0.21 3.61 8.79
CA VAL A 24 -1.18 4.05 8.67
C VAL A 24 -2.03 2.79 8.63
N ASP A 25 -2.77 2.58 9.71
CA ASP A 25 -3.63 1.41 9.83
C ASP A 25 -4.84 1.63 8.91
N SER A 26 -4.90 0.88 7.81
CA SER A 26 -6.07 0.88 6.92
C SER A 26 -7.35 0.42 7.64
N GLY A 27 -7.25 -0.19 8.81
CA GLY A 27 -8.37 -0.39 9.75
C GLY A 27 -9.01 0.93 10.18
N ARG A 28 -8.25 2.03 10.21
CA ARG A 28 -8.77 3.36 10.54
C ARG A 28 -9.82 3.86 9.54
N TYR A 29 -9.76 3.39 8.30
CA TYR A 29 -10.69 3.79 7.25
C TYR A 29 -11.81 2.78 7.02
N GLY A 30 -11.82 1.65 7.77
CA GLY A 30 -12.91 0.69 7.80
C GLY A 30 -13.27 0.08 6.44
N ILE A 31 -12.29 -0.06 5.55
CA ILE A 31 -12.53 -0.62 4.22
C ILE A 31 -12.27 -2.12 4.27
N GLU A 32 -13.33 -2.86 4.51
CA GLU A 32 -13.37 -4.28 4.29
C GLU A 32 -14.16 -4.57 3.00
N ALA A 33 -13.60 -5.46 2.16
CA ALA A 33 -14.38 -6.01 1.06
C ALA A 33 -15.47 -6.93 1.64
N VAL A 34 -16.66 -6.39 1.83
CA VAL A 34 -17.81 -7.17 2.26
C VAL A 34 -18.38 -7.92 1.04
N GLY A 35 -18.10 -9.21 0.99
CA GLY A 35 -18.62 -10.07 -0.08
C GLY A 35 -18.04 -9.73 -1.46
N ARG A 36 -18.79 -9.03 -2.31
CA ARG A 36 -18.40 -8.61 -3.67
C ARG A 36 -18.27 -7.09 -3.80
N GLN A 37 -18.45 -6.34 -2.74
CA GLN A 37 -18.43 -4.89 -2.78
C GLN A 37 -17.13 -4.36 -2.17
N ILE A 38 -16.52 -3.40 -2.86
CA ILE A 38 -15.36 -2.62 -2.38
C ILE A 38 -15.78 -1.15 -2.38
N ASP A 39 -15.60 -0.48 -1.27
CA ASP A 39 -15.72 0.96 -1.18
C ASP A 39 -14.39 1.59 -1.62
N VAL A 40 -14.41 2.28 -2.74
CA VAL A 40 -13.24 2.94 -3.31
C VAL A 40 -13.08 4.32 -2.71
N CYS A 41 -11.96 4.54 -2.03
CA CYS A 41 -11.56 5.84 -1.49
C CYS A 41 -11.10 6.79 -2.58
N HIS A 42 -11.46 8.06 -2.46
CA HIS A 42 -10.96 9.15 -3.30
C HIS A 42 -11.20 10.53 -2.64
N GLY A 43 -10.58 11.56 -3.17
CA GLY A 43 -10.68 12.93 -2.68
C GLY A 43 -9.70 13.27 -1.57
N TYR A 44 -8.62 12.51 -1.47
CA TYR A 44 -7.55 12.54 -0.48
C TYR A 44 -8.02 12.09 0.91
N SER A 45 -7.19 11.25 1.53
CA SER A 45 -7.45 10.69 2.87
C SER A 45 -8.85 10.07 3.01
N CYS A 46 -9.34 9.44 1.94
CA CYS A 46 -10.63 8.76 1.90
C CYS A 46 -11.84 9.68 2.21
N LYS A 47 -11.76 10.95 1.79
CA LYS A 47 -12.82 11.95 2.00
C LYS A 47 -14.14 11.52 1.38
N TYR A 48 -14.08 10.86 0.22
CA TYR A 48 -15.24 10.30 -0.47
C TYR A 48 -15.05 8.79 -0.67
N ARG A 49 -16.18 8.09 -0.81
CA ARG A 49 -16.22 6.67 -1.13
C ARG A 49 -17.21 6.40 -2.24
N SER A 50 -16.81 5.61 -3.23
CA SER A 50 -17.66 5.13 -4.30
C SER A 50 -17.74 3.61 -4.27
N LYS A 51 -18.95 3.07 -4.37
CA LYS A 51 -19.17 1.62 -4.29
C LYS A 51 -18.86 0.94 -5.61
N LEU A 52 -17.93 0.00 -5.60
CA LEU A 52 -17.65 -0.89 -6.72
C LEU A 52 -18.14 -2.30 -6.39
N THR A 53 -19.10 -2.79 -7.15
CA THR A 53 -19.54 -4.18 -7.05
C THR A 53 -18.81 -5.03 -8.08
N LEU A 54 -18.05 -6.03 -7.60
CA LEU A 54 -17.35 -7.00 -8.43
C LEU A 54 -18.28 -8.17 -8.73
N GLY A 55 -18.76 -8.25 -9.97
CA GLY A 55 -19.66 -9.30 -10.44
C GLY A 55 -18.97 -10.64 -10.72
N ALA A 56 -19.73 -11.62 -11.20
CA ALA A 56 -19.19 -12.93 -11.56
C ALA A 56 -18.14 -12.84 -12.68
N ALA A 57 -18.33 -11.90 -13.64
CA ALA A 57 -17.37 -11.66 -14.72
C ALA A 57 -16.03 -11.14 -14.16
N ASP A 58 -16.07 -10.18 -13.21
CA ASP A 58 -14.88 -9.64 -12.57
C ASP A 58 -14.15 -10.73 -11.78
N THR A 59 -14.90 -11.56 -11.03
CA THR A 59 -14.32 -12.69 -10.29
C THR A 59 -13.61 -13.68 -11.21
N ARG A 60 -14.22 -14.05 -12.34
CA ARG A 60 -13.58 -14.92 -13.35
C ARG A 60 -12.33 -14.26 -13.95
N ARG A 61 -12.39 -12.95 -14.22
CA ARG A 61 -11.26 -12.22 -14.78
C ARG A 61 -10.08 -12.21 -13.81
N PHE A 62 -10.31 -11.93 -12.52
CA PHE A 62 -9.26 -12.02 -11.50
C PHE A 62 -8.69 -13.44 -11.40
N ALA A 63 -9.52 -14.46 -11.37
CA ALA A 63 -9.07 -15.85 -11.35
C ALA A 63 -8.17 -16.19 -12.56
N SER A 64 -8.55 -15.75 -13.75
CA SER A 64 -7.75 -15.93 -14.98
C SER A 64 -6.39 -15.20 -14.89
N ILE A 65 -6.39 -13.94 -14.39
CA ILE A 65 -5.15 -13.16 -14.22
C ILE A 65 -4.22 -13.85 -13.21
N LEU A 66 -4.75 -14.27 -12.06
CA LEU A 66 -3.97 -14.87 -10.99
C LEU A 66 -3.53 -16.31 -11.29
N ALA A 67 -4.24 -17.03 -12.17
CA ALA A 67 -3.82 -18.36 -12.61
C ALA A 67 -2.41 -18.34 -13.25
N ALA A 68 -2.08 -17.28 -14.00
CA ALA A 68 -0.75 -17.10 -14.56
C ALA A 68 0.35 -16.89 -13.50
N GLY A 69 -0.04 -16.50 -12.30
CA GLY A 69 0.87 -16.24 -11.15
C GLY A 69 1.22 -17.50 -10.35
N GLN A 70 0.55 -18.61 -10.54
CA GLN A 70 0.65 -19.79 -9.69
C GLN A 70 2.02 -20.49 -9.73
N LYS A 71 2.85 -20.20 -10.73
CA LYS A 71 4.12 -20.89 -10.98
C LYS A 71 5.22 -20.50 -9.96
N SER A 72 5.22 -19.27 -9.46
CA SER A 72 6.25 -18.76 -8.55
C SER A 72 5.82 -17.47 -7.86
N PRO A 73 6.46 -17.09 -6.74
CA PRO A 73 6.21 -15.79 -6.10
C PRO A 73 6.42 -14.60 -7.04
N GLN A 74 7.41 -14.65 -7.91
CA GLN A 74 7.65 -13.60 -8.90
C GLN A 74 6.52 -13.52 -9.93
N ALA A 75 6.08 -14.66 -10.46
CA ALA A 75 4.95 -14.72 -11.40
C ALA A 75 3.65 -14.20 -10.76
N GLU A 76 3.44 -14.49 -9.46
CA GLU A 76 2.28 -13.99 -8.74
C GLU A 76 2.33 -12.48 -8.57
N ARG A 77 3.49 -11.88 -8.26
CA ARG A 77 3.63 -10.42 -8.21
C ARG A 77 3.29 -9.77 -9.56
N ALA A 78 3.76 -10.33 -10.65
CA ALA A 78 3.39 -9.85 -11.99
C ALA A 78 1.87 -10.02 -12.28
N ALA A 79 1.25 -11.08 -11.78
CA ALA A 79 -0.19 -11.27 -11.89
C ALA A 79 -0.97 -10.28 -10.98
N ILE A 80 -0.47 -10.00 -9.77
CA ILE A 80 -1.01 -8.98 -8.87
C ILE A 80 -0.99 -7.60 -9.55
N ALA A 81 0.12 -7.22 -10.21
CA ALA A 81 0.19 -5.95 -10.94
C ALA A 81 -0.93 -5.84 -11.98
N ARG A 82 -1.15 -6.89 -12.77
CA ARG A 82 -2.26 -6.92 -13.74
C ARG A 82 -3.65 -6.89 -13.08
N ALA A 83 -3.79 -7.51 -11.91
CA ALA A 83 -5.05 -7.48 -11.16
C ALA A 83 -5.35 -6.08 -10.63
N VAL A 84 -4.36 -5.34 -10.15
CA VAL A 84 -4.50 -3.94 -9.73
C VAL A 84 -4.89 -3.08 -10.93
N SER A 85 -4.19 -3.17 -12.06
CA SER A 85 -4.54 -2.44 -13.30
C SER A 85 -5.99 -2.70 -13.75
N TYR A 86 -6.43 -3.94 -13.69
CA TYR A 86 -7.80 -4.30 -14.02
C TYR A 86 -8.80 -3.70 -13.04
N PHE A 87 -8.51 -3.77 -11.73
CA PHE A 87 -9.35 -3.19 -10.69
C PHE A 87 -9.54 -1.68 -10.85
N GLU A 88 -8.47 -0.95 -11.10
CA GLU A 88 -8.50 0.49 -11.31
C GLU A 88 -9.29 0.85 -12.58
N SER A 89 -9.07 0.11 -13.67
CA SER A 89 -9.84 0.27 -14.91
C SER A 89 -11.35 0.02 -14.68
N ARG A 90 -11.70 -0.98 -13.88
CA ARG A 90 -13.09 -1.26 -13.48
C ARG A 90 -13.64 -0.16 -12.58
N THR A 91 -12.85 0.33 -11.64
CA THR A 91 -13.21 1.45 -10.77
C THR A 91 -13.57 2.66 -11.62
N ARG A 92 -12.69 3.06 -12.54
CA ARG A 92 -12.94 4.19 -13.45
C ARG A 92 -14.22 4.00 -14.27
N ALA A 93 -14.43 2.82 -14.84
CA ALA A 93 -15.58 2.54 -15.70
C ALA A 93 -16.93 2.58 -14.96
N VAL A 94 -16.96 2.16 -13.68
CA VAL A 94 -18.20 2.03 -12.91
C VAL A 94 -18.49 3.25 -12.05
N THR A 95 -17.45 3.82 -11.42
CA THR A 95 -17.62 4.91 -10.45
C THR A 95 -17.35 6.29 -11.03
N GLY A 96 -16.73 6.37 -12.22
CA GLY A 96 -16.30 7.63 -12.80
C GLY A 96 -15.07 8.25 -12.11
N VAL A 97 -14.51 7.60 -11.10
CA VAL A 97 -13.26 8.03 -10.46
C VAL A 97 -12.14 8.04 -11.50
N ARG A 98 -11.43 9.14 -11.58
CA ARG A 98 -10.29 9.34 -12.48
C ARG A 98 -9.17 9.96 -11.68
N ASP A 99 -8.05 9.29 -11.65
CA ASP A 99 -6.88 9.76 -10.93
C ASP A 99 -5.72 9.99 -11.88
N GLU A 100 -4.95 11.04 -11.59
CA GLU A 100 -3.72 11.38 -12.28
C GLU A 100 -2.53 10.82 -11.48
N PRO A 101 -1.43 10.42 -12.15
CA PRO A 101 -0.23 9.97 -11.45
C PRO A 101 0.24 11.02 -10.44
N GLN A 102 0.57 10.57 -9.25
CA GLN A 102 1.03 11.38 -8.15
C GLN A 102 -0.03 12.39 -7.65
N SER A 103 0.03 12.70 -6.38
CA SER A 103 -0.91 13.66 -5.79
C SER A 103 -0.54 15.09 -6.19
N LYS A 104 -1.47 15.83 -6.77
CA LYS A 104 -1.26 17.25 -7.09
C LYS A 104 -1.60 18.13 -5.91
N PHE A 105 -0.75 19.11 -5.63
CA PHE A 105 -1.06 20.16 -4.67
C PHE A 105 -2.34 20.89 -5.11
N GLY A 106 -3.34 20.98 -4.24
CA GLY A 106 -4.61 21.61 -4.57
C GLY A 106 -5.71 20.66 -5.08
N ALA A 107 -5.42 19.39 -5.33
CA ALA A 107 -6.45 18.39 -5.68
C ALA A 107 -7.12 17.77 -4.45
N SER A 108 -6.75 18.17 -3.24
CA SER A 108 -7.40 17.74 -2.00
C SER A 108 -8.88 18.12 -2.01
N GLY A 109 -9.74 17.14 -1.77
CA GLY A 109 -11.20 17.31 -1.79
C GLY A 109 -11.83 17.30 -3.18
N VAL A 110 -11.05 17.16 -4.26
CA VAL A 110 -11.58 16.98 -5.61
C VAL A 110 -12.07 15.54 -5.78
N ARG A 111 -13.34 15.38 -6.17
CA ARG A 111 -13.90 14.05 -6.42
C ARG A 111 -13.17 13.36 -7.56
N GLY A 112 -12.79 12.12 -7.33
CA GLY A 112 -12.11 11.30 -8.33
C GLY A 112 -10.58 11.38 -8.29
N GLN A 113 -10.00 12.37 -7.60
CA GLN A 113 -8.56 12.43 -7.37
C GLN A 113 -8.19 11.61 -6.14
N MET A 114 -7.03 10.97 -6.16
CA MET A 114 -6.55 10.14 -5.07
C MET A 114 -5.18 10.62 -4.57
N ASP A 115 -4.94 10.44 -3.29
CA ASP A 115 -3.61 10.52 -2.68
C ASP A 115 -3.08 9.11 -2.39
N CYS A 116 -1.84 9.02 -1.93
CA CYS A 116 -1.24 7.74 -1.59
C CYS A 116 -2.00 6.97 -0.48
N VAL A 117 -2.80 7.66 0.34
CA VAL A 117 -3.66 7.02 1.35
C VAL A 117 -4.84 6.33 0.66
N ASP A 118 -5.50 7.03 -0.27
CA ASP A 118 -6.61 6.48 -1.05
C ASP A 118 -6.16 5.25 -1.85
N GLU A 119 -5.08 5.38 -2.62
CA GLU A 119 -4.57 4.32 -3.48
C GLU A 119 -4.09 3.10 -2.70
N SER A 120 -3.28 3.31 -1.66
CA SER A 120 -2.81 2.19 -0.83
C SER A 120 -3.96 1.47 -0.13
N THR A 121 -5.01 2.21 0.25
CA THR A 121 -6.21 1.65 0.87
C THR A 121 -7.02 0.85 -0.14
N ASN A 122 -7.24 1.38 -1.34
CA ASN A 122 -7.96 0.72 -2.42
C ASN A 122 -7.23 -0.55 -2.89
N THR A 123 -5.92 -0.45 -3.09
CA THR A 123 -5.08 -1.59 -3.47
C THR A 123 -5.11 -2.68 -2.41
N ARG A 124 -5.01 -2.32 -1.11
CA ARG A 124 -5.13 -3.30 -0.04
C ARG A 124 -6.51 -3.95 0.02
N ALA A 125 -7.58 -3.20 -0.21
CA ALA A 125 -8.94 -3.75 -0.23
C ALA A 125 -9.09 -4.80 -1.36
N LEU A 126 -8.55 -4.52 -2.55
CA LEU A 126 -8.47 -5.51 -3.63
C LEU A 126 -7.66 -6.75 -3.20
N LEU A 127 -6.47 -6.56 -2.65
CA LEU A 127 -5.60 -7.68 -2.25
C LEU A 127 -6.29 -8.58 -1.22
N LEU A 128 -6.97 -8.02 -0.22
CA LEU A 128 -7.78 -8.76 0.75
C LEU A 128 -8.94 -9.50 0.08
N TYR A 129 -9.59 -8.89 -0.92
CA TYR A 129 -10.61 -9.56 -1.71
C TYR A 129 -10.06 -10.79 -2.45
N LEU A 130 -8.87 -10.67 -3.06
CA LEU A 130 -8.20 -11.76 -3.76
C LEU A 130 -7.75 -12.87 -2.78
N GLU A 131 -7.17 -12.49 -1.63
CA GLU A 131 -6.75 -13.42 -0.58
C GLU A 131 -7.94 -14.22 0.00
N LYS A 132 -9.03 -13.54 0.35
CA LYS A 132 -10.26 -14.18 0.86
C LYS A 132 -10.85 -15.19 -0.14
N ARG A 133 -10.63 -14.99 -1.44
CA ARG A 133 -11.03 -15.91 -2.51
C ARG A 133 -9.97 -16.98 -2.82
N ARG A 134 -8.89 -17.03 -2.05
CA ARG A 134 -7.79 -18.00 -2.23
C ARG A 134 -7.15 -17.92 -3.61
N LEU A 135 -7.12 -16.71 -4.21
CA LEU A 135 -6.47 -16.46 -5.49
C LEU A 135 -4.98 -16.15 -5.36
N LEU A 136 -4.51 -15.79 -4.18
CA LEU A 136 -3.09 -15.64 -3.86
C LEU A 136 -2.55 -16.97 -3.31
N ARG A 137 -1.45 -17.46 -3.88
CA ARG A 137 -0.80 -18.73 -3.48
C ARG A 137 0.51 -18.53 -2.75
N HIS A 138 1.27 -17.54 -3.13
CA HIS A 138 2.63 -17.31 -2.65
C HIS A 138 2.75 -16.12 -1.70
N HIS A 139 1.72 -15.28 -1.62
CA HIS A 139 1.71 -14.08 -0.79
C HIS A 139 0.47 -14.00 0.09
N THR A 140 0.65 -13.35 1.23
CA THR A 140 -0.43 -12.92 2.12
C THR A 140 -0.45 -11.41 2.21
N VAL A 141 -1.61 -10.83 2.50
CA VAL A 141 -1.75 -9.38 2.64
C VAL A 141 -1.25 -8.94 4.01
N ALA A 142 -0.42 -7.90 4.03
CA ALA A 142 0.10 -7.30 5.25
C ALA A 142 -0.54 -5.91 5.50
N ARG A 143 -0.18 -5.29 6.64
CA ARG A 143 -0.53 -3.88 6.89
C ARG A 143 0.19 -2.98 5.89
N ASN A 144 -0.45 -1.89 5.49
CA ASN A 144 0.18 -0.85 4.69
C ASN A 144 1.46 -0.35 5.36
N ALA A 145 2.41 0.08 4.57
CA ALA A 145 3.63 0.72 5.03
C ALA A 145 3.60 2.21 4.68
N SER A 146 4.21 3.00 5.54
CA SER A 146 4.42 4.43 5.33
C SER A 146 5.91 4.73 5.36
N ARG A 147 6.34 5.72 4.59
CA ARG A 147 7.71 6.24 4.58
C ARG A 147 7.68 7.76 4.51
N GLY A 148 8.83 8.34 4.79
CA GLY A 148 9.05 9.78 4.70
C GLY A 148 8.65 10.51 5.97
N PHE A 149 9.48 11.51 6.26
CA PHE A 149 9.27 12.52 7.27
C PHE A 149 9.64 13.83 6.61
N PHE A 150 8.88 14.90 6.79
CA PHE A 150 9.22 16.19 6.16
C PHE A 150 10.64 16.66 6.44
N LEU A 151 11.22 16.21 7.55
CA LEU A 151 12.58 16.57 7.98
C LEU A 151 13.69 15.74 7.32
N ASP A 152 13.37 14.61 6.68
CA ASP A 152 14.34 13.71 6.04
C ASP A 152 14.40 13.86 4.51
N GLY A 153 13.74 14.87 3.95
CA GLY A 153 13.69 15.14 2.50
C GLY A 153 12.89 14.12 1.71
N ARG A 154 12.09 13.28 2.37
CA ARG A 154 11.22 12.29 1.74
C ARG A 154 9.76 12.70 1.88
N TYR A 155 8.99 12.44 0.86
CA TYR A 155 7.54 12.60 0.90
C TYR A 155 6.91 11.59 1.85
N LEU A 156 5.96 12.04 2.66
CA LEU A 156 5.07 11.15 3.40
C LEU A 156 4.29 10.34 2.35
N HIS A 157 4.55 9.05 2.27
CA HIS A 157 3.97 8.20 1.25
C HIS A 157 3.56 6.84 1.83
N ASN A 158 2.44 6.31 1.34
CA ASN A 158 1.84 5.06 1.78
C ASN A 158 1.77 4.07 0.62
N THR A 159 1.90 2.78 0.93
CA THR A 159 1.74 1.70 -0.03
C THR A 159 1.04 0.49 0.59
N ALA A 160 0.31 -0.26 -0.22
CA ALA A 160 -0.14 -1.58 0.17
C ALA A 160 1.04 -2.55 0.23
N VAL A 161 0.94 -3.59 1.07
CA VAL A 161 2.03 -4.53 1.30
C VAL A 161 1.53 -5.97 1.22
N ILE A 162 2.28 -6.80 0.50
CA ILE A 162 2.14 -8.25 0.52
C ILE A 162 3.41 -8.86 1.14
N ARG A 163 3.29 -10.08 1.67
CA ARG A 163 4.38 -10.82 2.28
C ARG A 163 4.45 -12.22 1.69
N ASP A 164 5.63 -12.65 1.26
CA ASP A 164 5.85 -14.00 0.75
C ASP A 164 6.07 -15.03 1.89
N ALA A 165 6.13 -16.32 1.53
CA ALA A 165 6.29 -17.41 2.49
C ALA A 165 7.64 -17.35 3.26
N ARG A 166 8.65 -16.65 2.74
CA ARG A 166 9.94 -16.42 3.42
C ARG A 166 9.89 -15.22 4.37
N GLY A 167 8.74 -14.54 4.48
CA GLY A 167 8.57 -13.37 5.31
C GLY A 167 8.99 -12.06 4.65
N VAL A 168 9.48 -12.08 3.41
CA VAL A 168 9.87 -10.87 2.68
C VAL A 168 8.63 -10.07 2.34
N LYS A 169 8.65 -8.79 2.69
CA LYS A 169 7.57 -7.84 2.38
C LYS A 169 7.84 -7.12 1.07
N TRP A 170 6.78 -6.92 0.30
CA TRP A 170 6.78 -6.26 -1.01
C TRP A 170 5.78 -5.12 -0.98
N ALA A 171 6.21 -3.93 -1.37
CA ALA A 171 5.32 -2.81 -1.65
C ALA A 171 4.53 -3.10 -2.93
N VAL A 172 3.27 -2.68 -2.96
CA VAL A 172 2.40 -2.67 -4.16
C VAL A 172 1.89 -1.24 -4.29
N ASP A 173 2.60 -0.43 -5.06
CA ASP A 173 2.50 1.01 -5.09
C ASP A 173 2.00 1.49 -6.45
N SER A 174 0.75 1.91 -6.55
CA SER A 174 0.12 2.40 -7.78
C SER A 174 0.26 3.91 -8.00
N TRP A 175 0.75 4.65 -7.01
CA TRP A 175 0.79 6.11 -7.01
C TRP A 175 1.58 6.75 -8.18
N TYR A 176 2.55 6.03 -8.74
CA TYR A 176 3.36 6.54 -9.86
C TYR A 176 2.76 6.25 -11.23
N ALA A 177 1.79 5.34 -11.32
CA ALA A 177 1.14 4.96 -12.56
C ALA A 177 -0.14 5.76 -12.80
N PRO A 178 -0.53 6.02 -14.05
CA PRO A 178 -1.87 6.51 -14.33
C PRO A 178 -2.91 5.46 -13.93
N MET A 179 -4.11 5.89 -13.59
CA MET A 179 -5.19 4.99 -13.18
C MET A 179 -5.45 3.89 -14.24
N GLY A 180 -5.30 2.64 -13.84
CA GLY A 180 -5.31 1.47 -14.71
C GLY A 180 -3.93 1.05 -15.21
N GLY A 181 -2.88 1.77 -14.85
CA GLY A 181 -1.50 1.38 -15.07
C GLY A 181 -1.05 0.25 -14.15
N ALA A 182 0.15 -0.29 -14.41
CA ALA A 182 0.72 -1.30 -13.55
C ALA A 182 1.38 -0.65 -12.31
N PRO A 183 1.08 -1.12 -11.09
CA PRO A 183 1.75 -0.63 -9.89
C PRO A 183 3.22 -1.06 -9.87
N ASP A 184 4.05 -0.32 -9.19
CA ASP A 184 5.39 -0.74 -8.79
C ASP A 184 5.29 -1.84 -7.73
N ILE A 185 5.90 -3.01 -8.00
CA ILE A 185 6.01 -4.07 -7.00
C ILE A 185 7.47 -4.40 -6.74
N LEU A 186 7.98 -4.00 -5.58
CA LEU A 186 9.38 -4.15 -5.21
C LEU A 186 9.55 -4.50 -3.72
N PRO A 187 10.70 -5.06 -3.33
CA PRO A 187 10.96 -5.32 -1.92
C PRO A 187 10.74 -4.07 -1.06
N LEU A 188 10.07 -4.21 0.07
CA LEU A 188 9.79 -3.07 0.95
C LEU A 188 11.08 -2.38 1.43
N SER A 189 12.17 -3.14 1.58
CA SER A 189 13.50 -2.60 1.90
C SER A 189 14.07 -1.67 0.83
N GLN A 190 13.69 -1.86 -0.44
CA GLN A 190 14.06 -0.98 -1.54
C GLN A 190 13.07 0.19 -1.69
N TRP A 191 11.81 -0.02 -1.33
CA TRP A 191 10.79 1.02 -1.38
C TRP A 191 10.99 2.06 -0.27
N MET A 192 11.34 1.64 0.95
CA MET A 192 11.51 2.53 2.11
C MET A 192 12.49 3.70 1.90
N PRO A 193 13.68 3.52 1.30
CA PRO A 193 14.63 4.61 1.11
C PRO A 193 14.33 5.52 -0.09
N ARG A 194 13.36 5.22 -0.93
CA ARG A 194 13.02 6.07 -2.09
C ARG A 194 12.66 7.48 -1.63
N GLY A 195 13.32 8.48 -2.18
CA GLY A 195 13.09 9.91 -1.95
C GLY A 195 12.67 10.62 -3.23
N PHE A 196 12.57 11.96 -3.20
CA PHE A 196 12.24 12.80 -4.34
C PHE A 196 13.14 12.58 -5.56
N LEU A 197 14.43 12.30 -5.33
CA LEU A 197 15.44 12.19 -6.39
C LEU A 197 15.52 10.79 -7.00
N SER A 198 14.86 9.78 -6.42
CA SER A 198 14.91 8.40 -6.88
C SER A 198 13.74 7.98 -7.78
N SER A 199 12.79 8.85 -8.01
CA SER A 199 11.57 8.56 -8.78
C SER A 199 11.75 8.60 -10.31
N GLY A 200 12.97 8.83 -10.79
CA GLY A 200 13.24 9.04 -12.22
C GLY A 200 14.07 7.96 -12.94
N ALA A 201 14.41 6.87 -12.33
CA ALA A 201 15.35 5.93 -12.93
C ALA A 201 14.99 4.47 -12.69
N LEU A 202 13.94 3.99 -13.29
CA LEU A 202 13.76 2.58 -13.68
C LEU A 202 12.88 2.55 -14.95
N ASN A 203 13.47 3.04 -16.07
CA ASN A 203 13.04 2.64 -17.41
C ASN A 203 13.78 1.37 -17.80
#